data_7af13cf664760cc02ccb6ab1d7522b8f
#
_entry.id   7af13cf664760cc02ccb6ab1d7522b8f
#
_cell.length_a   1.000
_cell.length_b   1.000
_cell.length_c   1.000
_cell.angle_alpha   90.00
_cell.angle_beta   90.00
_cell.angle_gamma   90.00
#
_symmetry.space_group_name_H-M   'P 1'
#
loop_
_entity.id
_entity.type
_entity.pdbx_description
1 polymer ?
#
loop_
_entity_poly.entity_id
_entity_poly.type
_entity_poly.pdbx_seq_one_letter_code
_entity_poly.pdbx_strand_id
1 'polypeptide(L)'
;MNYSYFCPCPRGMEGPLADELREIAEQSPTLKVHNHVPGGVHCSGKLTDAWRINLHSRIASRVLLRIAHCGYKNENDIYDLALGAPWEDWFDVDHTIRVDLTAIKSPLTSLEFTTLKIKDGVCDRFRDQFNKR
;
A
#
# COMPACT_ATOMS: atom_id res chain seq x y z
N MET A 1 11.23 7.40 -11.54
CA MET A 1 10.48 6.15 -11.28
C MET A 1 9.12 6.48 -10.70
N ASN A 2 8.07 5.90 -11.25
CA ASN A 2 6.71 6.14 -10.79
C ASN A 2 6.23 5.00 -9.90
N TYR A 3 5.50 5.37 -8.86
CA TYR A 3 4.92 4.44 -7.91
C TYR A 3 3.40 4.59 -7.90
N SER A 4 2.71 3.57 -7.47
CA SER A 4 1.26 3.62 -7.27
C SER A 4 0.96 3.83 -5.80
N TYR A 5 -0.03 4.69 -5.53
CA TYR A 5 -0.43 5.05 -4.17
C TYR A 5 -1.93 4.85 -3.99
N PHE A 6 -2.32 4.61 -2.77
CA PHE A 6 -3.71 4.61 -2.35
C PHE A 6 -3.87 5.54 -1.17
N CYS A 7 -4.82 6.48 -1.29
CA CYS A 7 -5.11 7.44 -0.24
C CYS A 7 -6.46 7.10 0.37
N PRO A 8 -6.49 6.41 1.53
CA PRO A 8 -7.76 6.10 2.19
C PRO A 8 -8.39 7.34 2.80
N CYS A 9 -9.71 7.33 2.86
CA CYS A 9 -10.51 8.41 3.45
C CYS A 9 -11.80 7.83 4.04
N PRO A 10 -12.52 8.60 4.87
CA PRO A 10 -13.84 8.18 5.31
C PRO A 10 -14.79 7.97 4.12
N ARG A 11 -15.66 6.99 4.22
CA ARG A 11 -16.65 6.72 3.18
C ARG A 11 -17.53 7.94 2.95
N GLY A 12 -17.79 8.24 1.68
CA GLY A 12 -18.52 9.43 1.27
C GLY A 12 -17.61 10.61 0.93
N MET A 13 -16.33 10.55 1.27
CA MET A 13 -15.37 11.61 1.01
C MET A 13 -14.46 11.34 -0.20
N GLU A 14 -14.70 10.26 -0.94
CA GLU A 14 -13.86 9.85 -2.06
C GLU A 14 -13.86 10.91 -3.18
N GLY A 15 -15.03 11.43 -3.54
CA GLY A 15 -15.15 12.49 -4.53
C GLY A 15 -14.42 13.76 -4.14
N PRO A 16 -14.70 14.33 -2.95
CA PRO A 16 -13.95 15.47 -2.45
C PRO A 16 -12.46 15.24 -2.35
N LEU A 17 -12.02 14.06 -1.93
CA LEU A 17 -10.58 13.72 -1.90
C LEU A 17 -9.98 13.71 -3.30
N ALA A 18 -10.66 13.10 -4.28
CA ALA A 18 -10.19 13.10 -5.66
C ALA A 18 -10.02 14.52 -6.19
N ASP A 19 -10.96 15.41 -5.91
CA ASP A 19 -10.88 16.81 -6.31
C ASP A 19 -9.70 17.51 -5.64
N GLU A 20 -9.48 17.27 -4.35
CA GLU A 20 -8.34 17.83 -3.60
C GLU A 20 -7.01 17.35 -4.21
N LEU A 21 -6.91 16.06 -4.53
CA LEU A 21 -5.70 15.51 -5.13
C LEU A 21 -5.45 16.09 -6.52
N ARG A 22 -6.50 16.37 -7.31
CA ARG A 22 -6.35 17.02 -8.60
C ARG A 22 -5.84 18.44 -8.46
N GLU A 23 -6.27 19.18 -7.44
CA GLU A 23 -5.72 20.50 -7.14
C GLU A 23 -4.24 20.43 -6.80
N ILE A 24 -3.84 19.44 -5.99
CA ILE A 24 -2.43 19.22 -5.67
C ILE A 24 -1.66 18.87 -6.94
N ALA A 25 -2.26 18.08 -7.85
CA ALA A 25 -1.64 17.68 -9.10
C ALA A 25 -1.39 18.87 -10.05
N GLU A 26 -2.13 19.96 -9.91
CA GLU A 26 -1.88 21.18 -10.69
C GLU A 26 -0.48 21.74 -10.41
N GLN A 27 0.06 21.50 -9.23
CA GLN A 27 1.39 21.93 -8.82
C GLN A 27 2.48 20.90 -9.13
N SER A 28 2.11 19.72 -9.65
CA SER A 28 3.06 18.64 -9.91
C SER A 28 2.69 17.90 -11.18
N PRO A 29 3.48 18.05 -12.26
CA PRO A 29 3.19 17.40 -13.54
C PRO A 29 3.32 15.88 -13.50
N THR A 30 3.98 15.33 -12.50
CA THR A 30 4.19 13.87 -12.37
C THR A 30 3.09 13.17 -11.58
N LEU A 31 2.27 13.91 -10.83
CA LEU A 31 1.18 13.32 -10.07
C LEU A 31 -0.04 13.11 -10.96
N LYS A 32 -0.53 11.88 -10.99
CA LYS A 32 -1.74 11.52 -11.73
C LYS A 32 -2.75 10.93 -10.77
N VAL A 33 -3.96 11.47 -10.82
CA VAL A 33 -5.08 10.99 -10.02
C VAL A 33 -5.91 10.06 -10.89
N HIS A 34 -6.09 8.83 -10.41
CA HIS A 34 -6.87 7.83 -11.12
C HIS A 34 -8.31 7.79 -10.59
N ASN A 35 -8.93 6.64 -10.61
CA ASN A 35 -10.29 6.48 -10.14
C ASN A 35 -10.38 6.42 -8.61
N HIS A 36 -11.52 6.78 -8.07
CA HIS A 36 -11.82 6.54 -6.67
C HIS A 36 -12.67 5.28 -6.54
N VAL A 37 -12.51 4.63 -5.38
CA VAL A 37 -13.26 3.43 -5.03
C VAL A 37 -13.81 3.62 -3.62
N PRO A 38 -14.76 2.81 -3.16
CA PRO A 38 -15.20 2.92 -1.77
C PRO A 38 -14.02 2.86 -0.81
N GLY A 39 -13.84 3.91 -0.02
CA GLY A 39 -12.79 3.99 0.99
C GLY A 39 -11.54 4.76 0.59
N GLY A 40 -11.40 5.21 -0.67
CA GLY A 40 -10.23 5.99 -1.04
C GLY A 40 -10.04 6.26 -2.52
N VAL A 41 -8.88 6.82 -2.85
CA VAL A 41 -8.52 7.25 -4.21
C VAL A 41 -7.16 6.68 -4.59
N HIS A 42 -7.08 6.15 -5.81
CA HIS A 42 -5.83 5.69 -6.40
C HIS A 42 -5.13 6.83 -7.14
N CYS A 43 -3.82 6.92 -6.98
CA CYS A 43 -3.00 7.86 -7.72
C CYS A 43 -1.62 7.28 -7.99
N SER A 44 -0.84 7.97 -8.82
CA SER A 44 0.52 7.56 -9.11
C SER A 44 1.42 8.77 -9.31
N GLY A 45 2.71 8.58 -9.14
CA GLY A 45 3.69 9.64 -9.31
C GLY A 45 5.02 9.28 -8.69
N LYS A 46 5.86 10.29 -8.55
CA LYS A 46 7.15 10.15 -7.89
C LYS A 46 6.98 10.10 -6.38
N LEU A 47 8.02 9.69 -5.68
CA LEU A 47 8.00 9.67 -4.21
C LEU A 47 7.75 11.05 -3.61
N THR A 48 8.27 12.10 -4.26
CA THR A 48 8.02 13.50 -3.85
C THR A 48 6.55 13.87 -3.96
N ASP A 49 5.81 13.26 -4.88
CA ASP A 49 4.36 13.50 -5.00
C ASP A 49 3.61 12.94 -3.79
N ALA A 50 4.02 11.77 -3.30
CA ALA A 50 3.45 11.20 -2.09
C ALA A 50 3.70 12.11 -0.88
N TRP A 51 4.90 12.66 -0.75
CA TRP A 51 5.22 13.61 0.30
C TRP A 51 4.38 14.88 0.20
N ARG A 52 4.15 15.37 -1.01
CA ARG A 52 3.32 16.55 -1.26
C ARG A 52 1.88 16.32 -0.85
N ILE A 53 1.32 15.15 -1.19
CA ILE A 53 -0.03 14.77 -0.76
C ILE A 53 -0.09 14.70 0.77
N ASN A 54 0.88 14.05 1.38
CA ASN A 54 0.93 13.89 2.83
C ASN A 54 0.98 15.22 3.57
N LEU A 55 1.65 16.22 2.97
CA LEU A 55 1.79 17.54 3.55
C LEU A 55 0.53 18.41 3.33
N HIS A 56 -0.11 18.30 2.18
CA HIS A 56 -1.16 19.25 1.78
C HIS A 56 -2.59 18.69 1.87
N SER A 57 -2.78 17.38 1.83
CA SER A 57 -4.13 16.81 1.87
C SER A 57 -4.73 16.92 3.27
N ARG A 58 -5.98 17.37 3.31
CA ARG A 58 -6.77 17.49 4.54
C ARG A 58 -7.75 16.33 4.71
N ILE A 59 -8.08 15.65 3.62
CA ILE A 59 -9.12 14.62 3.57
C ILE A 59 -8.51 13.23 3.68
N ALA A 60 -7.35 12.99 3.06
CA ALA A 60 -6.71 11.69 3.11
C ALA A 60 -6.26 11.36 4.54
N SER A 61 -6.65 10.19 5.03
CA SER A 61 -6.20 9.70 6.33
C SER A 61 -4.73 9.32 6.30
N ARG A 62 -4.28 8.77 5.17
CA ARG A 62 -2.91 8.31 4.95
C ARG A 62 -2.57 8.40 3.47
N VAL A 63 -1.30 8.22 3.16
CA VAL A 63 -0.82 7.96 1.80
C VAL A 63 -0.10 6.62 1.85
N LEU A 64 -0.66 5.61 1.19
CA LEU A 64 -0.12 4.26 1.18
C LEU A 64 0.58 3.98 -0.14
N LEU A 65 1.77 3.42 -0.06
CA LEU A 65 2.52 2.98 -1.23
C LEU A 65 2.10 1.54 -1.57
N ARG A 66 1.68 1.32 -2.82
CA ARG A 66 1.39 -0.03 -3.29
C ARG A 66 2.71 -0.68 -3.68
N ILE A 67 3.13 -1.70 -2.94
CA ILE A 67 4.37 -2.42 -3.22
C ILE A 67 4.12 -3.59 -4.14
N ALA A 68 3.00 -4.31 -3.94
CA ALA A 68 2.69 -5.49 -4.74
C ALA A 68 1.17 -5.69 -4.83
N HIS A 69 0.74 -6.38 -5.87
CA HIS A 69 -0.68 -6.62 -6.16
C HIS A 69 -0.84 -7.89 -6.98
N CYS A 70 -1.78 -8.74 -6.58
CA CYS A 70 -2.12 -9.92 -7.35
C CYS A 70 -3.51 -10.44 -6.96
N GLY A 71 -4.06 -11.33 -7.78
CA GLY A 71 -5.22 -12.12 -7.39
C GLY A 71 -4.82 -13.24 -6.45
N TYR A 72 -5.72 -13.69 -5.58
CA TYR A 72 -5.43 -14.75 -4.62
C TYR A 72 -6.64 -15.65 -4.43
N LYS A 73 -6.39 -16.91 -4.07
CA LYS A 73 -7.41 -17.89 -3.75
C LYS A 73 -7.29 -18.40 -2.32
N ASN A 74 -6.07 -18.40 -1.77
CA ASN A 74 -5.79 -18.88 -0.43
C ASN A 74 -4.61 -18.13 0.18
N GLU A 75 -4.26 -18.48 1.41
CA GLU A 75 -3.21 -17.84 2.17
C GLU A 75 -1.82 -18.02 1.54
N ASN A 76 -1.60 -19.11 0.82
CA ASN A 76 -0.32 -19.37 0.18
C ASN A 76 -0.04 -18.37 -0.94
N ASP A 77 -1.06 -17.96 -1.69
CA ASP A 77 -0.91 -16.92 -2.72
C ASP A 77 -0.46 -15.60 -2.12
N ILE A 78 -1.00 -15.26 -0.96
CA ILE A 78 -0.64 -14.03 -0.24
C ILE A 78 0.78 -14.13 0.31
N TYR A 79 1.15 -15.30 0.83
CA TYR A 79 2.53 -15.55 1.29
C TYR A 79 3.53 -15.36 0.15
N ASP A 80 3.23 -15.95 -1.02
CA ASP A 80 4.10 -15.84 -2.19
C ASP A 80 4.26 -14.39 -2.65
N LEU A 81 3.17 -13.62 -2.60
CA LEU A 81 3.20 -12.18 -2.93
C LEU A 81 4.12 -11.44 -1.97
N ALA A 82 4.00 -11.68 -0.68
CA ALA A 82 4.84 -11.05 0.34
C ALA A 82 6.31 -11.46 0.19
N LEU A 83 6.57 -12.73 -0.09
CA LEU A 83 7.93 -13.23 -0.28
C LEU A 83 8.60 -12.60 -1.51
N GLY A 84 7.85 -12.38 -2.58
CA GLY A 84 8.38 -11.83 -3.82
C GLY A 84 8.57 -10.32 -3.84
N ALA A 85 8.06 -9.59 -2.86
CA ALA A 85 8.12 -8.12 -2.85
C ALA A 85 9.51 -7.62 -2.40
N PRO A 86 10.01 -6.50 -2.98
CA PRO A 86 11.35 -5.99 -2.67
C PRO A 86 11.37 -5.15 -1.39
N TRP A 87 11.08 -5.75 -0.26
CA TRP A 87 11.00 -5.06 1.03
C TRP A 87 12.32 -4.39 1.41
N GLU A 88 13.45 -4.99 1.01
CA GLU A 88 14.79 -4.48 1.29
C GLU A 88 15.06 -3.10 0.68
N ASP A 89 14.28 -2.69 -0.34
CA ASP A 89 14.37 -1.36 -0.92
C ASP A 89 13.78 -0.27 -0.01
N TRP A 90 12.96 -0.67 0.97
CA TRP A 90 12.20 0.26 1.79
C TRP A 90 12.63 0.30 3.25
N PHE A 91 13.11 -0.82 3.78
CA PHE A 91 13.61 -0.89 5.16
C PHE A 91 14.57 -2.07 5.27
N ASP A 92 15.37 -2.09 6.33
CA ASP A 92 16.34 -3.17 6.56
C ASP A 92 15.86 -4.15 7.64
N VAL A 93 16.64 -5.20 7.83
CA VAL A 93 16.31 -6.30 8.74
C VAL A 93 16.27 -5.87 10.22
N ASP A 94 16.90 -4.76 10.55
CA ASP A 94 16.98 -4.28 11.94
C ASP A 94 15.72 -3.52 12.36
N HIS A 95 14.84 -3.20 11.43
CA HIS A 95 13.58 -2.53 11.73
C HIS A 95 12.49 -3.53 12.09
N THR A 96 11.62 -3.14 13.01
CA THR A 96 10.43 -3.92 13.32
C THR A 96 9.30 -3.55 12.36
N ILE A 97 8.42 -4.52 12.11
CA ILE A 97 7.26 -4.30 11.25
C ILE A 97 5.97 -4.63 11.98
N ARG A 98 4.90 -4.00 11.52
CA ARG A 98 3.55 -4.33 11.93
C ARG A 98 2.74 -4.64 10.68
N VAL A 99 2.01 -5.74 10.70
CA VAL A 99 1.14 -6.13 9.60
C VAL A 99 -0.31 -6.01 10.06
N ASP A 100 -1.06 -5.15 9.38
CA ASP A 100 -2.50 -5.01 9.58
C ASP A 100 -3.21 -5.51 8.33
N LEU A 101 -4.26 -6.29 8.49
CA LEU A 101 -5.01 -6.85 7.39
C LEU A 101 -6.45 -6.37 7.44
N THR A 102 -6.91 -5.85 6.30
CA THR A 102 -8.31 -5.49 6.12
C THR A 102 -8.87 -6.32 4.96
N ALA A 103 -10.05 -6.89 5.13
CA ALA A 103 -10.68 -7.70 4.11
C ALA A 103 -12.17 -7.44 4.03
N ILE A 104 -12.68 -7.45 2.79
CA ILE A 104 -14.12 -7.34 2.49
C ILE A 104 -14.45 -8.49 1.55
N LYS A 105 -15.40 -9.33 1.94
CA LYS A 105 -15.84 -10.49 1.14
C LYS A 105 -14.67 -11.36 0.68
N SER A 106 -13.76 -11.65 1.59
CA SER A 106 -12.56 -12.43 1.30
C SER A 106 -12.87 -13.94 1.35
N PRO A 107 -12.25 -14.75 0.46
CA PRO A 107 -12.34 -16.22 0.55
C PRO A 107 -11.49 -16.80 1.68
N LEU A 108 -10.76 -15.98 2.42
CA LEU A 108 -9.89 -16.45 3.50
C LEU A 108 -10.69 -16.89 4.71
N THR A 109 -10.31 -18.01 5.31
CA THR A 109 -10.99 -18.60 6.46
C THR A 109 -10.55 -17.96 7.77
N SER A 110 -9.32 -17.46 7.85
CA SER A 110 -8.78 -16.83 9.06
C SER A 110 -7.90 -15.64 8.69
N LEU A 111 -8.32 -14.46 9.15
CA LEU A 111 -7.55 -13.23 8.91
C LEU A 111 -6.29 -13.19 9.76
N GLU A 112 -6.32 -13.73 10.99
CA GLU A 112 -5.15 -13.80 11.85
C GLU A 112 -4.06 -14.69 11.23
N PHE A 113 -4.45 -15.85 10.73
CA PHE A 113 -3.53 -16.76 10.07
C PHE A 113 -2.91 -16.11 8.84
N THR A 114 -3.73 -15.41 8.05
CA THR A 114 -3.26 -14.69 6.86
C THR A 114 -2.27 -13.59 7.24
N THR A 115 -2.54 -12.84 8.29
CA THR A 115 -1.62 -11.81 8.80
C THR A 115 -0.27 -12.42 9.16
N LEU A 116 -0.27 -13.57 9.84
CA LEU A 116 0.97 -14.29 10.16
C LEU A 116 1.69 -14.76 8.90
N LYS A 117 0.97 -15.21 7.89
CA LYS A 117 1.55 -15.62 6.60
C LYS A 117 2.24 -14.45 5.89
N ILE A 118 1.65 -13.28 5.92
CA ILE A 118 2.26 -12.06 5.34
C ILE A 118 3.56 -11.74 6.09
N LYS A 119 3.52 -11.76 7.41
CA LYS A 119 4.70 -11.50 8.24
C LYS A 119 5.79 -12.52 7.95
N ASP A 120 5.44 -13.80 7.86
CA ASP A 120 6.37 -14.87 7.53
C ASP A 120 7.00 -14.64 6.15
N GLY A 121 6.22 -14.21 5.16
CA GLY A 121 6.72 -13.90 3.83
C GLY A 121 7.75 -12.78 3.84
N VAL A 122 7.48 -11.70 4.58
CA VAL A 122 8.42 -10.59 4.71
C VAL A 122 9.70 -11.05 5.42
N CYS A 123 9.57 -11.78 6.52
CA CYS A 123 10.72 -12.28 7.27
C CYS A 123 11.56 -13.27 6.44
N ASP A 124 10.91 -14.16 5.70
CA ASP A 124 11.58 -15.12 4.84
C ASP A 124 12.30 -14.42 3.69
N ARG A 125 11.73 -13.35 3.14
CA ARG A 125 12.39 -12.53 2.13
C ARG A 125 13.72 -11.98 2.65
N PHE A 126 13.72 -11.41 3.86
CA PHE A 126 14.95 -10.89 4.46
C PHE A 126 15.94 -12.01 4.76
N ARG A 127 15.46 -13.16 5.22
CA ARG A 127 16.31 -14.31 5.48
C ARG A 127 17.00 -14.79 4.20
N ASP A 128 16.25 -14.88 3.10
CA ASP A 128 16.78 -15.34 1.82
C ASP A 128 17.78 -14.35 1.24
N GLN A 129 17.52 -13.04 1.35
CA GLN A 129 18.37 -12.00 0.79
C GLN A 129 19.63 -11.74 1.61
N PHE A 130 19.54 -11.81 2.94
CA PHE A 130 20.63 -11.40 3.83
C PHE A 130 21.13 -12.53 4.72
N ASN A 131 20.53 -13.71 4.65
CA ASN A 131 20.81 -14.85 5.51
C ASN A 131 20.73 -14.48 7.00
N LYS A 132 19.77 -13.60 7.36
CA LYS A 132 19.46 -13.15 8.72
C LYS A 132 18.00 -13.34 9.01
N ARG A 133 17.68 -13.50 10.26
CA ARG A 133 16.28 -13.57 10.72
C ARG A 133 15.70 -12.21 11.05
#